data_70f6c5f2eb2a9baaa9c890f008b2879d
#
_entry.id   70f6c5f2eb2a9baaa9c890f008b2879d
#
_cell.length_a   1.000
_cell.length_b   1.000
_cell.length_c   1.000
_cell.angle_alpha   90.00
_cell.angle_beta   90.00
_cell.angle_gamma   90.00
#
_symmetry.space_group_name_H-M   'P 1'
#
loop_
_entity.id
_entity.type
_entity.pdbx_description
1 polymer ?
#
loop_
_entity_poly.entity_id
_entity_poly.type
_entity_poly.pdbx_seq_one_letter_code
_entity_poly.pdbx_strand_id
1 'polypeptide(L)'
;ILLNIINQPIEKLINIYYINDAKKILKRHTGMKIIGVTGSYGKTSTKYILGRMLSEKYNVTITPGSFNTLLGVVRTIREHLTPATQVFVVEMGAKRVGDIKEICDLVKPQMGIITSVGEQHLSTFGNIDNVLKTKFELYDAVKANGGTMFLNFDNKLIRENSGRGAKVVSYAAKEKGADVYAENISVSPAGSVFDLNCGEKKIQIQTKLLGAHNVCNISAAAAVCLELGMTAADIKCAAFMLESVEHRLQLRKYINGSVLIDDSYNSNPEGCIEAANVLASFAGKRRIIVTPGVIELGEREYDVNYHFGEAMARSADDIILVGEKRAIPMKSAIEKSGFDCERLYVVNTFKE
;
A
#
# COMPACT_ATOMS: atom_id res chain seq x y z
N ILE A 1 -0.86 6.79 36.45
CA ILE A 1 -1.90 5.73 36.27
C ILE A 1 -3.27 6.29 36.68
N LEU A 2 -3.46 6.90 37.89
CA LEU A 2 -4.74 7.46 38.36
C LEU A 2 -5.28 8.55 37.41
N LEU A 3 -4.43 9.47 36.90
CA LEU A 3 -4.84 10.51 35.96
C LEU A 3 -5.41 9.93 34.66
N ASN A 4 -4.84 8.83 34.13
CA ASN A 4 -5.35 8.16 32.93
C ASN A 4 -6.74 7.54 33.16
N ILE A 5 -7.00 7.00 34.36
CA ILE A 5 -8.32 6.40 34.69
C ILE A 5 -9.39 7.49 34.77
N ILE A 6 -9.07 8.66 35.34
CA ILE A 6 -10.00 9.80 35.43
C ILE A 6 -10.25 10.43 34.04
N ASN A 7 -9.24 10.47 33.16
CA ASN A 7 -9.38 11.07 31.83
C ASN A 7 -10.11 10.19 30.83
N GLN A 8 -10.09 8.86 30.98
CA GLN A 8 -10.75 7.93 30.04
C GLN A 8 -12.22 8.23 29.74
N PRO A 9 -13.10 8.51 30.71
CA PRO A 9 -14.49 8.83 30.41
C PRO A 9 -14.63 10.18 29.68
N ILE A 10 -13.78 11.15 29.99
CA ILE A 10 -13.76 12.47 29.32
C ILE A 10 -13.32 12.30 27.86
N GLU A 11 -12.25 11.55 27.62
CA GLU A 11 -11.79 11.23 26.26
C GLU A 11 -12.86 10.49 25.44
N LYS A 12 -13.57 9.54 26.06
CA LYS A 12 -14.70 8.86 25.43
C LYS A 12 -15.80 9.83 25.00
N LEU A 13 -16.20 10.74 25.87
CA LEU A 13 -17.24 11.74 25.56
C LEU A 13 -16.80 12.67 24.43
N ILE A 14 -15.55 13.13 24.45
CA ILE A 14 -14.97 13.95 23.40
C ILE A 14 -14.96 13.19 22.05
N ASN A 15 -14.53 11.92 22.05
CA ASN A 15 -14.52 11.09 20.86
C ASN A 15 -15.92 10.87 20.29
N ILE A 16 -16.91 10.60 21.15
CA ILE A 16 -18.32 10.46 20.74
C ILE A 16 -18.83 11.76 20.11
N TYR A 17 -18.50 12.92 20.70
CA TYR A 17 -18.85 14.21 20.14
C TYR A 17 -18.29 14.39 18.72
N TYR A 18 -16.99 14.12 18.51
CA TYR A 18 -16.36 14.27 17.20
C TYR A 18 -16.86 13.25 16.16
N ILE A 19 -17.15 12.03 16.56
CA ILE A 19 -17.75 11.01 15.70
C ILE A 19 -19.16 11.45 15.26
N ASN A 20 -19.96 11.98 16.17
CA ASN A 20 -21.31 12.47 15.84
C ASN A 20 -21.29 13.71 14.94
N ASP A 21 -20.31 14.59 15.14
CA ASP A 21 -20.10 15.74 14.26
C ASP A 21 -19.71 15.30 12.85
N ALA A 22 -18.74 14.37 12.72
CA ALA A 22 -18.37 13.78 11.44
C ALA A 22 -19.55 13.10 10.72
N LYS A 23 -20.42 12.38 11.46
CA LYS A 23 -21.67 11.81 10.91
C LYS A 23 -22.61 12.89 10.35
N LYS A 24 -22.73 14.04 11.02
CA LYS A 24 -23.53 15.17 10.53
C LYS A 24 -22.97 15.77 9.25
N ILE A 25 -21.62 15.89 9.17
CA ILE A 25 -20.94 16.37 7.96
C ILE A 25 -21.21 15.42 6.80
N LEU A 26 -20.99 14.11 6.99
CA LEU A 26 -21.22 13.09 5.95
C LEU A 26 -22.67 13.10 5.44
N LYS A 27 -23.66 13.27 6.31
CA LYS A 27 -25.07 13.36 5.91
C LYS A 27 -25.40 14.54 4.98
N ARG A 28 -24.59 15.59 5.00
CA ARG A 28 -24.75 16.75 4.10
C ARG A 28 -24.16 16.52 2.71
N HIS A 29 -23.28 15.53 2.56
CA HIS A 29 -22.62 15.18 1.30
C HIS A 29 -23.44 14.11 0.54
N THR A 30 -24.65 14.47 0.12
CA THR A 30 -25.51 13.57 -0.68
C THR A 30 -24.90 13.34 -2.06
N GLY A 31 -24.75 12.07 -2.46
CA GLY A 31 -24.19 11.71 -3.77
C GLY A 31 -22.64 11.54 -3.79
N MET A 32 -21.93 11.93 -2.73
CA MET A 32 -20.50 11.66 -2.63
C MET A 32 -20.22 10.16 -2.63
N LYS A 33 -19.28 9.71 -3.47
CA LYS A 33 -18.81 8.32 -3.50
C LYS A 33 -17.73 8.12 -2.45
N ILE A 34 -17.86 7.10 -1.62
CA ILE A 34 -16.88 6.77 -0.59
C ILE A 34 -16.22 5.44 -0.94
N ILE A 35 -14.89 5.45 -1.00
CA ILE A 35 -14.06 4.30 -1.36
C ILE A 35 -13.16 3.95 -0.18
N GLY A 36 -13.35 2.78 0.39
CA GLY A 36 -12.47 2.25 1.43
C GLY A 36 -11.24 1.57 0.82
N VAL A 37 -10.06 1.80 1.38
CA VAL A 37 -8.82 1.12 0.97
C VAL A 37 -8.19 0.45 2.17
N THR A 38 -8.09 -0.87 2.15
CA THR A 38 -7.43 -1.65 3.21
C THR A 38 -6.47 -2.69 2.65
N GLY A 39 -5.72 -3.34 3.52
CA GLY A 39 -4.77 -4.40 3.21
C GLY A 39 -3.63 -4.43 4.23
N SER A 40 -2.82 -5.46 4.17
CA SER A 40 -1.58 -5.51 4.95
C SER A 40 -0.56 -4.53 4.38
N TYR A 41 -0.30 -4.58 3.08
CA TYR A 41 0.66 -3.73 2.36
C TYR A 41 -0.05 -2.95 1.25
N GLY A 42 0.57 -1.88 0.73
CA GLY A 42 0.09 -1.14 -0.44
C GLY A 42 -1.03 -0.12 -0.20
N LYS A 43 -1.70 -0.10 0.95
CA LYS A 43 -2.83 0.81 1.26
C LYS A 43 -2.56 2.27 0.92
N THR A 44 -1.50 2.83 1.48
CA THR A 44 -1.16 4.24 1.35
C THR A 44 -0.80 4.58 -0.09
N SER A 45 0.02 3.76 -0.74
CA SER A 45 0.38 3.96 -2.16
C SER A 45 -0.87 3.89 -3.05
N THR A 46 -1.73 2.88 -2.87
CA THR A 46 -2.99 2.76 -3.62
C THR A 46 -3.91 3.95 -3.40
N LYS A 47 -4.06 4.43 -2.17
CA LYS A 47 -4.86 5.63 -1.85
C LYS A 47 -4.36 6.87 -2.59
N TYR A 48 -3.05 7.14 -2.58
CA TYR A 48 -2.48 8.30 -3.27
C TYR A 48 -2.58 8.17 -4.78
N ILE A 49 -2.27 6.98 -5.34
CA ILE A 49 -2.42 6.69 -6.77
C ILE A 49 -3.87 6.89 -7.20
N LEU A 50 -4.82 6.27 -6.48
CA LEU A 50 -6.25 6.39 -6.77
C LEU A 50 -6.72 7.84 -6.67
N GLY A 51 -6.35 8.53 -5.59
CA GLY A 51 -6.71 9.94 -5.40
C GLY A 51 -6.22 10.81 -6.55
N ARG A 52 -4.94 10.65 -6.96
CA ARG A 52 -4.38 11.41 -8.08
C ARG A 52 -5.06 11.06 -9.40
N MET A 53 -5.29 9.78 -9.67
CA MET A 53 -5.94 9.37 -10.93
C MET A 53 -7.38 9.88 -11.02
N LEU A 54 -8.16 9.79 -9.96
CA LEU A 54 -9.54 10.29 -9.92
C LEU A 54 -9.62 11.81 -10.04
N SER A 55 -8.58 12.54 -9.59
CA SER A 55 -8.55 14.01 -9.65
C SER A 55 -8.52 14.59 -11.08
N GLU A 56 -8.27 13.76 -12.10
CA GLU A 56 -8.44 14.18 -13.51
C GLU A 56 -9.91 14.47 -13.88
N LYS A 57 -10.86 13.91 -13.14
CA LYS A 57 -12.30 14.02 -13.47
C LYS A 57 -13.16 14.47 -12.30
N TYR A 58 -12.73 14.26 -11.06
CA TYR A 58 -13.53 14.48 -9.86
C TYR A 58 -12.83 15.38 -8.85
N ASN A 59 -13.60 16.07 -8.01
CA ASN A 59 -13.08 16.69 -6.80
C ASN A 59 -12.91 15.62 -5.73
N VAL A 60 -11.66 15.24 -5.46
CA VAL A 60 -11.31 14.11 -4.59
C VAL A 60 -10.75 14.60 -3.27
N THR A 61 -11.25 14.04 -2.18
CA THR A 61 -10.60 14.12 -0.86
C THR A 61 -10.05 12.76 -0.50
N ILE A 62 -8.81 12.69 0.01
CA ILE A 62 -8.20 11.47 0.53
C ILE A 62 -7.84 11.65 1.99
N THR A 63 -7.77 10.59 2.78
CA THR A 63 -7.19 10.66 4.13
C THR A 63 -5.71 11.05 4.05
N PRO A 64 -5.26 12.16 4.72
CA PRO A 64 -3.88 12.62 4.63
C PRO A 64 -2.93 11.69 5.37
N GLY A 65 -1.67 11.62 4.92
CA GLY A 65 -0.64 10.79 5.55
C GLY A 65 -1.10 9.37 5.84
N SER A 66 -0.94 8.94 7.08
CA SER A 66 -1.42 7.64 7.60
C SER A 66 -2.62 7.80 8.55
N PHE A 67 -3.53 8.75 8.29
CA PHE A 67 -4.77 8.92 9.05
C PHE A 67 -5.76 7.80 8.71
N ASN A 68 -5.45 6.58 9.15
CA ASN A 68 -6.15 5.35 8.80
C ASN A 68 -6.85 4.68 9.99
N THR A 69 -6.93 5.37 11.14
CA THR A 69 -7.72 4.96 12.31
C THR A 69 -9.07 5.69 12.33
N LEU A 70 -10.04 5.21 13.13
CA LEU A 70 -11.35 5.86 13.27
C LEU A 70 -11.23 7.37 13.52
N LEU A 71 -10.43 7.78 14.50
CA LEU A 71 -10.25 9.20 14.83
C LEU A 71 -9.48 9.97 13.74
N GLY A 72 -8.54 9.32 13.05
CA GLY A 72 -7.87 9.91 11.88
C GLY A 72 -8.84 10.19 10.74
N VAL A 73 -9.77 9.27 10.49
CA VAL A 73 -10.85 9.46 9.49
C VAL A 73 -11.83 10.54 9.94
N VAL A 74 -12.23 10.55 11.21
CA VAL A 74 -13.08 11.62 11.80
C VAL A 74 -12.43 12.99 11.62
N ARG A 75 -11.14 13.10 11.91
CA ARG A 75 -10.40 14.34 11.71
C ARG A 75 -10.38 14.76 10.23
N THR A 76 -10.14 13.83 9.32
CA THR A 76 -10.17 14.10 7.87
C THR A 76 -11.54 14.64 7.43
N ILE A 77 -12.63 14.02 7.88
CA ILE A 77 -13.99 14.45 7.56
C ILE A 77 -14.24 15.89 8.02
N ARG A 78 -13.76 16.25 9.20
CA ARG A 78 -14.00 17.57 9.78
C ARG A 78 -13.11 18.66 9.21
N GLU A 79 -11.88 18.34 8.82
CA GLU A 79 -10.87 19.32 8.40
C GLU A 79 -10.71 19.42 6.88
N HIS A 80 -11.00 18.34 6.13
CA HIS A 80 -10.67 18.27 4.70
C HIS A 80 -11.85 18.05 3.75
N LEU A 81 -13.01 17.54 4.22
CA LEU A 81 -14.18 17.46 3.36
C LEU A 81 -14.74 18.85 3.09
N THR A 82 -14.97 19.14 1.81
CA THR A 82 -15.58 20.38 1.35
C THR A 82 -16.91 20.07 0.64
N PRO A 83 -17.83 21.03 0.52
CA PRO A 83 -19.08 20.84 -0.23
C PRO A 83 -18.87 20.41 -1.68
N ALA A 84 -17.69 20.68 -2.26
CA ALA A 84 -17.34 20.29 -3.62
C ALA A 84 -16.83 18.85 -3.73
N THR A 85 -16.55 18.15 -2.62
CA THR A 85 -16.01 16.79 -2.64
C THR A 85 -17.01 15.82 -3.26
N GLN A 86 -16.61 15.19 -4.37
CA GLN A 86 -17.41 14.20 -5.10
C GLN A 86 -17.00 12.76 -4.78
N VAL A 87 -15.71 12.56 -4.47
CA VAL A 87 -15.17 11.25 -4.10
C VAL A 87 -14.32 11.39 -2.83
N PHE A 88 -14.58 10.52 -1.86
CA PHE A 88 -13.79 10.43 -0.64
C PHE A 88 -13.10 9.09 -0.54
N VAL A 89 -11.76 9.07 -0.63
CA VAL A 89 -10.94 7.86 -0.51
C VAL A 89 -10.42 7.73 0.91
N VAL A 90 -10.82 6.67 1.60
CA VAL A 90 -10.54 6.43 3.01
C VAL A 90 -9.57 5.27 3.17
N GLU A 91 -8.35 5.56 3.63
CA GLU A 91 -7.44 4.50 4.07
C GLU A 91 -7.91 3.93 5.41
N MET A 92 -8.02 2.61 5.51
CA MET A 92 -8.50 1.89 6.69
C MET A 92 -7.40 0.97 7.22
N GLY A 93 -6.77 1.38 8.31
CA GLY A 93 -5.80 0.60 9.06
C GLY A 93 -6.49 -0.21 10.16
N ALA A 94 -5.82 -1.28 10.62
CA ALA A 94 -6.28 -2.06 11.75
C ALA A 94 -5.11 -2.69 12.49
N LYS A 95 -5.26 -2.83 13.81
CA LYS A 95 -4.37 -3.59 14.71
C LYS A 95 -5.11 -4.77 15.36
N ARG A 96 -6.45 -4.81 15.29
CA ARG A 96 -7.31 -5.86 15.84
C ARG A 96 -8.58 -6.00 15.02
N VAL A 97 -9.26 -7.13 15.21
CA VAL A 97 -10.58 -7.41 14.61
C VAL A 97 -11.59 -6.37 15.09
N GLY A 98 -12.38 -5.82 14.17
CA GLY A 98 -13.38 -4.78 14.42
C GLY A 98 -12.95 -3.35 14.05
N ASP A 99 -11.65 -3.07 13.95
CA ASP A 99 -11.14 -1.71 13.68
C ASP A 99 -11.62 -1.18 12.32
N ILE A 100 -11.64 -2.02 11.27
CA ILE A 100 -12.13 -1.62 9.94
C ILE A 100 -13.64 -1.48 9.95
N LYS A 101 -14.32 -2.39 10.65
CA LYS A 101 -15.78 -2.32 10.81
C LYS A 101 -16.22 -0.99 11.43
N GLU A 102 -15.53 -0.52 12.47
CA GLU A 102 -15.84 0.77 13.10
C GLU A 102 -15.74 1.96 12.10
N ILE A 103 -14.70 1.95 11.25
CA ILE A 103 -14.54 2.98 10.19
C ILE A 103 -15.65 2.83 9.14
N CYS A 104 -15.97 1.61 8.72
CA CYS A 104 -17.04 1.34 7.75
C CYS A 104 -18.41 1.78 8.29
N ASP A 105 -18.67 1.56 9.57
CA ASP A 105 -19.92 1.98 10.24
C ASP A 105 -20.07 3.50 10.25
N LEU A 106 -18.96 4.24 10.31
CA LEU A 106 -18.95 5.70 10.20
C LEU A 106 -19.20 6.18 8.77
N VAL A 107 -18.41 5.67 7.79
CA VAL A 107 -18.34 6.26 6.45
C VAL A 107 -19.27 5.60 5.44
N LYS A 108 -19.74 4.36 5.68
CA LYS A 108 -20.64 3.58 4.81
C LYS A 108 -20.14 3.50 3.36
N PRO A 109 -18.97 2.86 3.09
CA PRO A 109 -18.37 2.87 1.76
C PRO A 109 -19.23 2.11 0.75
N GLN A 110 -19.32 2.65 -0.49
CA GLN A 110 -19.98 2.00 -1.63
C GLN A 110 -18.98 1.22 -2.49
N MET A 111 -17.70 1.49 -2.34
CA MET A 111 -16.61 0.78 -3.03
C MET A 111 -15.51 0.44 -2.03
N GLY A 112 -14.84 -0.69 -2.25
CA GLY A 112 -13.74 -1.11 -1.39
C GLY A 112 -12.61 -1.74 -2.17
N ILE A 113 -11.38 -1.46 -1.76
CA ILE A 113 -10.17 -2.08 -2.29
C ILE A 113 -9.49 -2.86 -1.17
N ILE A 114 -9.20 -4.15 -1.42
CA ILE A 114 -8.31 -4.94 -0.58
C ILE A 114 -7.01 -5.18 -1.36
N THR A 115 -5.92 -4.54 -0.91
CA THR A 115 -4.64 -4.55 -1.62
C THR A 115 -3.85 -5.83 -1.39
N SER A 116 -3.82 -6.31 -0.15
CA SER A 116 -3.12 -7.54 0.21
C SER A 116 -3.61 -8.08 1.56
N VAL A 117 -3.45 -9.39 1.75
CA VAL A 117 -3.53 -10.05 3.04
C VAL A 117 -2.21 -10.78 3.24
N GLY A 118 -1.48 -10.40 4.25
CA GLY A 118 -0.16 -10.94 4.57
C GLY A 118 0.18 -10.74 6.03
N GLU A 119 1.29 -11.31 6.44
CA GLU A 119 1.76 -11.33 7.82
C GLU A 119 2.27 -9.96 8.26
N GLN A 120 1.38 -9.14 8.74
CA GLN A 120 1.67 -7.84 9.34
C GLN A 120 0.99 -7.74 10.70
N HIS A 121 1.69 -7.19 11.71
CA HIS A 121 1.16 -7.04 13.07
C HIS A 121 0.67 -8.36 13.70
N LEU A 122 1.31 -9.49 13.39
CA LEU A 122 0.93 -10.80 13.94
C LEU A 122 0.95 -10.84 15.47
N SER A 123 1.81 -10.04 16.11
CA SER A 123 1.83 -9.89 17.57
C SER A 123 0.50 -9.40 18.16
N THR A 124 -0.29 -8.65 17.39
CA THR A 124 -1.59 -8.12 17.83
C THR A 124 -2.78 -8.91 17.27
N PHE A 125 -2.67 -9.45 16.06
CA PHE A 125 -3.72 -10.26 15.45
C PHE A 125 -3.69 -11.73 15.89
N GLY A 126 -2.55 -12.23 16.33
CA GLY A 126 -2.33 -13.62 16.73
C GLY A 126 -2.10 -14.57 15.56
N ASN A 127 -2.88 -14.49 14.49
CA ASN A 127 -2.75 -15.34 13.30
C ASN A 127 -3.23 -14.65 12.03
N ILE A 128 -2.94 -15.28 10.88
CA ILE A 128 -3.27 -14.77 9.54
C ILE A 128 -4.79 -14.73 9.27
N ASP A 129 -5.56 -15.66 9.89
CA ASP A 129 -7.01 -15.72 9.71
C ASP A 129 -7.70 -14.49 10.32
N ASN A 130 -7.22 -14.01 11.45
CA ASN A 130 -7.69 -12.76 12.04
C ASN A 130 -7.34 -11.55 11.18
N VAL A 131 -6.18 -11.54 10.53
CA VAL A 131 -5.82 -10.51 9.54
C VAL A 131 -6.79 -10.54 8.37
N LEU A 132 -7.01 -11.72 7.79
CA LEU A 132 -7.96 -11.94 6.69
C LEU A 132 -9.36 -11.46 7.09
N LYS A 133 -9.89 -11.96 8.21
CA LYS A 133 -11.21 -11.58 8.74
C LYS A 133 -11.34 -10.07 8.88
N THR A 134 -10.32 -9.40 9.43
CA THR A 134 -10.35 -7.95 9.63
C THR A 134 -10.35 -7.19 8.31
N LYS A 135 -9.54 -7.58 7.31
CA LYS A 135 -9.55 -6.92 6.00
C LYS A 135 -10.89 -7.11 5.29
N PHE A 136 -11.52 -8.28 5.47
CA PHE A 136 -12.82 -8.58 4.88
C PHE A 136 -14.01 -7.91 5.59
N GLU A 137 -13.81 -7.23 6.72
CA GLU A 137 -14.81 -6.32 7.31
C GLU A 137 -15.21 -5.21 6.32
N LEU A 138 -14.26 -4.72 5.49
CA LEU A 138 -14.57 -3.78 4.40
C LEU A 138 -15.44 -4.44 3.33
N TYR A 139 -15.13 -5.70 2.96
CA TYR A 139 -15.93 -6.45 2.00
C TYR A 139 -17.37 -6.59 2.44
N ASP A 140 -17.58 -7.00 3.70
CA ASP A 140 -18.92 -7.20 4.27
C ASP A 140 -19.70 -5.89 4.34
N ALA A 141 -19.04 -4.78 4.68
CA ALA A 141 -19.67 -3.46 4.72
C ALA A 141 -20.08 -2.97 3.31
N VAL A 142 -19.21 -3.12 2.31
CA VAL A 142 -19.51 -2.74 0.92
C VAL A 142 -20.63 -3.60 0.35
N LYS A 143 -20.61 -4.92 0.61
CA LYS A 143 -21.69 -5.84 0.25
C LYS A 143 -23.03 -5.41 0.84
N ALA A 144 -23.06 -5.06 2.13
CA ALA A 144 -24.28 -4.59 2.81
C ALA A 144 -24.84 -3.30 2.21
N ASN A 145 -23.97 -2.47 1.60
CA ASN A 145 -24.35 -1.25 0.89
C ASN A 145 -24.66 -1.47 -0.61
N GLY A 146 -24.67 -2.73 -1.11
CA GLY A 146 -24.89 -3.05 -2.52
C GLY A 146 -23.79 -2.55 -3.46
N GLY A 147 -22.58 -2.38 -2.94
CA GLY A 147 -21.45 -1.77 -3.65
C GLY A 147 -20.54 -2.76 -4.37
N THR A 148 -19.41 -2.24 -4.88
CA THR A 148 -18.42 -2.99 -5.66
C THR A 148 -17.10 -3.14 -4.89
N MET A 149 -16.58 -4.38 -4.82
CA MET A 149 -15.26 -4.68 -4.26
C MET A 149 -14.22 -4.84 -5.36
N PHE A 150 -13.04 -4.26 -5.16
CA PHE A 150 -11.86 -4.41 -6.00
C PHE A 150 -10.84 -5.26 -5.25
N LEU A 151 -10.52 -6.44 -5.79
CA LEU A 151 -9.75 -7.47 -5.09
C LEU A 151 -8.48 -7.84 -5.85
N ASN A 152 -7.35 -7.83 -5.15
CA ASN A 152 -6.06 -8.22 -5.70
C ASN A 152 -5.97 -9.75 -5.88
N PHE A 153 -6.02 -10.22 -7.12
CA PHE A 153 -5.94 -11.65 -7.43
C PHE A 153 -4.51 -12.21 -7.47
N ASP A 154 -3.49 -11.36 -7.46
CA ASP A 154 -2.12 -11.83 -7.19
C ASP A 154 -1.98 -12.39 -5.77
N ASN A 155 -2.85 -11.95 -4.83
CA ASN A 155 -2.87 -12.46 -3.47
C ASN A 155 -3.79 -13.67 -3.35
N LYS A 156 -3.21 -14.84 -3.09
CA LYS A 156 -3.92 -16.13 -3.00
C LYS A 156 -5.06 -16.11 -1.97
N LEU A 157 -4.82 -15.58 -0.76
CA LEU A 157 -5.84 -15.53 0.30
C LEU A 157 -7.04 -14.66 -0.09
N ILE A 158 -6.80 -13.54 -0.79
CA ILE A 158 -7.89 -12.69 -1.29
C ILE A 158 -8.68 -13.42 -2.37
N ARG A 159 -8.01 -14.04 -3.34
CA ARG A 159 -8.63 -14.76 -4.45
C ARG A 159 -9.51 -15.91 -3.95
N GLU A 160 -9.03 -16.74 -3.05
CA GLU A 160 -9.76 -17.87 -2.48
C GLU A 160 -10.99 -17.45 -1.64
N ASN A 161 -11.00 -16.21 -1.13
CA ASN A 161 -12.08 -15.67 -0.33
C ASN A 161 -12.97 -14.66 -1.07
N SER A 162 -12.82 -14.48 -2.38
CA SER A 162 -13.56 -13.49 -3.18
C SER A 162 -15.05 -13.77 -3.34
N GLY A 163 -15.48 -15.03 -3.31
CA GLY A 163 -16.84 -15.51 -3.61
C GLY A 163 -17.88 -15.28 -2.51
N ARG A 164 -17.86 -14.14 -1.81
CA ARG A 164 -18.77 -13.86 -0.67
C ARG A 164 -20.05 -13.10 -1.04
N GLY A 165 -20.33 -12.94 -2.35
CA GLY A 165 -21.61 -12.42 -2.86
C GLY A 165 -21.75 -10.90 -2.94
N ALA A 166 -20.67 -10.12 -2.89
CA ALA A 166 -20.63 -8.75 -3.40
C ALA A 166 -20.36 -8.74 -4.91
N LYS A 167 -20.64 -7.63 -5.62
CA LYS A 167 -20.07 -7.38 -6.93
C LYS A 167 -18.56 -7.24 -6.79
N VAL A 168 -17.78 -8.06 -7.50
CA VAL A 168 -16.33 -8.07 -7.45
C VAL A 168 -15.77 -7.69 -8.81
N VAL A 169 -14.77 -6.82 -8.83
CA VAL A 169 -13.86 -6.57 -9.94
C VAL A 169 -12.47 -6.98 -9.46
N SER A 170 -11.90 -7.99 -10.08
CA SER A 170 -10.57 -8.48 -9.77
C SER A 170 -9.49 -7.66 -10.49
N TYR A 171 -8.36 -7.44 -9.83
CA TYR A 171 -7.21 -6.80 -10.46
C TYR A 171 -5.90 -7.54 -10.11
N ALA A 172 -4.89 -7.40 -10.99
CA ALA A 172 -3.62 -8.06 -10.82
C ALA A 172 -2.47 -7.37 -11.60
N ALA A 173 -1.24 -7.69 -11.25
CA ALA A 173 -0.05 -7.42 -12.06
C ALA A 173 0.54 -8.69 -12.68
N LYS A 174 0.20 -9.87 -12.16
CA LYS A 174 0.75 -11.17 -12.59
C LYS A 174 -0.33 -12.14 -13.06
N GLU A 175 -1.50 -12.14 -12.40
CA GLU A 175 -2.59 -13.08 -12.64
C GLU A 175 -3.44 -12.63 -13.84
N LYS A 176 -3.26 -13.30 -14.99
CA LYS A 176 -3.94 -12.94 -16.25
C LYS A 176 -5.45 -13.27 -16.29
N GLY A 177 -5.95 -13.99 -15.30
CA GLY A 177 -7.38 -14.31 -15.15
C GLY A 177 -8.20 -13.23 -14.45
N ALA A 178 -7.59 -12.11 -14.04
CA ALA A 178 -8.29 -10.99 -13.40
C ALA A 178 -9.03 -10.11 -14.45
N ASP A 179 -10.08 -9.41 -14.03
CA ASP A 179 -10.85 -8.49 -14.89
C ASP A 179 -10.00 -7.32 -15.40
N VAL A 180 -9.07 -6.85 -14.56
CA VAL A 180 -8.09 -5.81 -14.88
C VAL A 180 -6.71 -6.32 -14.53
N TYR A 181 -5.85 -6.55 -15.51
CA TYR A 181 -4.51 -7.06 -15.24
C TYR A 181 -3.43 -6.41 -16.13
N ALA A 182 -2.21 -6.37 -15.61
CA ALA A 182 -1.05 -5.87 -16.33
C ALA A 182 -0.30 -7.02 -17.02
N GLU A 183 0.28 -6.72 -18.18
CA GLU A 183 1.23 -7.59 -18.85
C GLU A 183 2.34 -6.77 -19.52
N ASN A 184 3.39 -7.45 -20.04
CA ASN A 184 4.53 -6.80 -20.70
C ASN A 184 5.18 -5.71 -19.82
N ILE A 185 5.30 -5.96 -18.51
CA ILE A 185 5.83 -5.00 -17.53
C ILE A 185 7.34 -4.83 -17.78
N SER A 186 7.75 -3.61 -18.05
CA SER A 186 9.15 -3.18 -18.16
C SER A 186 9.44 -2.09 -17.13
N VAL A 187 10.43 -2.32 -16.27
CA VAL A 187 10.87 -1.36 -15.24
C VAL A 187 12.25 -0.84 -15.62
N SER A 188 12.42 0.46 -15.59
CA SER A 188 13.67 1.16 -15.89
C SER A 188 13.88 2.33 -14.95
N PRO A 189 15.08 2.97 -14.90
CA PRO A 189 15.30 4.19 -14.13
C PRO A 189 14.40 5.37 -14.50
N ALA A 190 13.69 5.31 -15.64
CA ALA A 190 12.72 6.31 -16.09
C ALA A 190 11.30 6.06 -15.59
N GLY A 191 11.04 4.89 -14.99
CA GLY A 191 9.73 4.48 -14.53
C GLY A 191 9.34 3.09 -15.05
N SER A 192 8.04 2.83 -15.09
CA SER A 192 7.48 1.56 -15.57
C SER A 192 6.60 1.78 -16.80
N VAL A 193 6.65 0.84 -17.73
CA VAL A 193 5.77 0.76 -18.90
C VAL A 193 5.13 -0.62 -18.91
N PHE A 194 3.83 -0.70 -19.15
CA PHE A 194 3.10 -1.95 -19.20
C PHE A 194 1.80 -1.81 -19.98
N ASP A 195 1.25 -2.93 -20.40
CA ASP A 195 -0.06 -3.01 -21.02
C ASP A 195 -1.09 -3.38 -19.95
N LEU A 196 -2.11 -2.54 -19.75
CA LEU A 196 -3.23 -2.80 -18.85
C LEU A 196 -4.40 -3.35 -19.66
N ASN A 197 -4.78 -4.59 -19.40
CA ASN A 197 -5.93 -5.26 -20.03
C ASN A 197 -7.17 -5.07 -19.15
N CYS A 198 -8.29 -4.63 -19.75
CA CYS A 198 -9.56 -4.34 -19.08
C CYS A 198 -10.71 -4.89 -19.95
N GLY A 199 -11.02 -6.18 -19.82
CA GLY A 199 -11.91 -6.89 -20.75
C GLY A 199 -11.33 -6.89 -22.17
N GLU A 200 -12.09 -6.38 -23.14
CA GLU A 200 -11.63 -6.29 -24.53
C GLU A 200 -10.69 -5.10 -24.81
N LYS A 201 -10.52 -4.21 -23.86
CA LYS A 201 -9.68 -3.01 -24.03
C LYS A 201 -8.29 -3.25 -23.49
N LYS A 202 -7.29 -2.76 -24.25
CA LYS A 202 -5.89 -2.74 -23.86
C LYS A 202 -5.39 -1.30 -23.85
N ILE A 203 -4.81 -0.87 -22.72
CA ILE A 203 -4.32 0.48 -22.49
C ILE A 203 -2.82 0.40 -22.21
N GLN A 204 -1.99 0.97 -23.05
CA GLN A 204 -0.57 1.10 -22.75
C GLN A 204 -0.36 2.21 -21.72
N ILE A 205 0.16 1.84 -20.56
CA ILE A 205 0.45 2.74 -19.45
C ILE A 205 1.95 3.02 -19.38
N GLN A 206 2.28 4.28 -19.21
CA GLN A 206 3.61 4.75 -18.85
C GLN A 206 3.51 5.57 -17.56
N THR A 207 4.39 5.32 -16.61
CA THR A 207 4.41 6.00 -15.32
C THR A 207 5.85 6.18 -14.81
N LYS A 208 6.08 7.20 -13.96
CA LYS A 208 7.35 7.40 -13.27
C LYS A 208 7.53 6.45 -12.08
N LEU A 209 6.48 5.75 -11.66
CA LEU A 209 6.54 4.84 -10.52
C LEU A 209 7.33 3.58 -10.87
N LEU A 210 8.13 3.11 -9.93
CA LEU A 210 9.00 1.95 -10.07
C LEU A 210 8.38 0.70 -9.42
N GLY A 211 8.66 -0.46 -10.01
CA GLY A 211 8.38 -1.77 -9.42
C GLY A 211 6.99 -2.33 -9.72
N ALA A 212 6.92 -3.67 -9.77
CA ALA A 212 5.70 -4.40 -10.11
C ALA A 212 4.57 -4.19 -9.09
N HIS A 213 4.89 -3.94 -7.81
CA HIS A 213 3.87 -3.62 -6.81
C HIS A 213 3.13 -2.30 -7.10
N ASN A 214 3.82 -1.29 -7.68
CA ASN A 214 3.16 -0.06 -8.12
C ASN A 214 2.31 -0.28 -9.37
N VAL A 215 2.73 -1.19 -10.26
CA VAL A 215 1.87 -1.62 -11.38
C VAL A 215 0.57 -2.24 -10.86
N CYS A 216 0.64 -3.10 -9.83
CA CYS A 216 -0.55 -3.67 -9.19
C CYS A 216 -1.45 -2.60 -8.55
N ASN A 217 -0.86 -1.61 -7.85
CA ASN A 217 -1.60 -0.49 -7.26
C ASN A 217 -2.28 0.39 -8.32
N ILE A 218 -1.62 0.60 -9.48
CA ILE A 218 -2.20 1.32 -10.62
C ILE A 218 -3.33 0.51 -11.25
N SER A 219 -3.20 -0.82 -11.36
CA SER A 219 -4.27 -1.70 -11.85
C SER A 219 -5.52 -1.60 -10.95
N ALA A 220 -5.34 -1.57 -9.62
CA ALA A 220 -6.43 -1.34 -8.66
C ALA A 220 -7.11 0.02 -8.89
N ALA A 221 -6.32 1.08 -9.00
CA ALA A 221 -6.83 2.43 -9.22
C ALA A 221 -7.55 2.56 -10.57
N ALA A 222 -7.00 1.97 -11.64
CA ALA A 222 -7.61 1.96 -12.96
C ALA A 222 -8.95 1.21 -12.97
N ALA A 223 -9.05 0.07 -12.26
CA ALA A 223 -10.31 -0.65 -12.11
C ALA A 223 -11.41 0.22 -11.49
N VAL A 224 -11.07 0.98 -10.44
CA VAL A 224 -12.02 1.93 -9.82
C VAL A 224 -12.35 3.09 -10.76
N CYS A 225 -11.36 3.65 -11.47
CA CYS A 225 -11.57 4.72 -12.44
C CYS A 225 -12.53 4.30 -13.56
N LEU A 226 -12.38 3.07 -14.07
CA LEU A 226 -13.29 2.50 -15.07
C LEU A 226 -14.71 2.34 -14.54
N GLU A 227 -14.88 1.82 -13.33
CA GLU A 227 -16.19 1.67 -12.66
C GLU A 227 -16.88 3.04 -12.46
N LEU A 228 -16.12 4.10 -12.26
CA LEU A 228 -16.62 5.49 -12.16
C LEU A 228 -16.74 6.19 -13.52
N GLY A 229 -16.56 5.47 -14.63
CA GLY A 229 -16.79 5.98 -15.98
C GLY A 229 -15.69 6.91 -16.52
N MET A 230 -14.44 6.74 -16.06
CA MET A 230 -13.29 7.38 -16.71
C MET A 230 -12.93 6.62 -17.99
N THR A 231 -12.44 7.34 -18.99
CA THR A 231 -12.03 6.75 -20.26
C THR A 231 -10.60 6.19 -20.21
N ALA A 232 -10.24 5.36 -21.17
CA ALA A 232 -8.86 4.87 -21.32
C ALA A 232 -7.85 6.02 -21.48
N ALA A 233 -8.25 7.11 -22.16
CA ALA A 233 -7.41 8.30 -22.31
C ALA A 233 -7.19 9.02 -20.97
N ASP A 234 -8.25 9.16 -20.15
CA ASP A 234 -8.13 9.76 -18.82
C ASP A 234 -7.18 8.95 -17.94
N ILE A 235 -7.31 7.61 -17.94
CA ILE A 235 -6.47 6.69 -17.16
C ILE A 235 -5.01 6.79 -17.60
N LYS A 236 -4.76 6.80 -18.92
CA LYS A 236 -3.40 6.92 -19.47
C LYS A 236 -2.75 8.25 -19.06
N CYS A 237 -3.47 9.36 -19.18
CA CYS A 237 -3.01 10.68 -18.78
C CYS A 237 -2.74 10.73 -17.27
N ALA A 238 -3.69 10.28 -16.46
CA ALA A 238 -3.56 10.25 -15.01
C ALA A 238 -2.35 9.41 -14.55
N ALA A 239 -2.13 8.24 -15.14
CA ALA A 239 -1.02 7.35 -14.79
C ALA A 239 0.35 7.97 -15.13
N PHE A 240 0.46 8.72 -16.22
CA PHE A 240 1.68 9.44 -16.60
C PHE A 240 2.04 10.56 -15.61
N MET A 241 1.03 11.18 -15.00
CA MET A 241 1.18 12.27 -14.04
C MET A 241 1.40 11.79 -12.60
N LEU A 242 1.46 10.47 -12.36
CA LEU A 242 1.73 9.92 -11.03
C LEU A 242 3.16 10.25 -10.58
N GLU A 243 3.27 10.58 -9.30
CA GLU A 243 4.53 10.77 -8.61
C GLU A 243 4.65 9.78 -7.45
N SER A 244 5.88 9.45 -7.10
CA SER A 244 6.13 8.55 -5.98
C SER A 244 5.68 9.18 -4.67
N VAL A 245 5.07 8.38 -3.82
CA VAL A 245 4.77 8.75 -2.44
C VAL A 245 6.09 8.85 -1.67
N GLU A 246 6.21 9.85 -0.83
CA GLU A 246 7.42 10.07 -0.02
C GLU A 246 7.80 8.81 0.78
N HIS A 247 9.09 8.46 0.73
CA HIS A 247 9.65 7.27 1.37
C HIS A 247 9.02 5.91 0.93
N ARG A 248 8.44 5.85 -0.29
CA ARG A 248 7.86 4.63 -0.88
C ARG A 248 8.43 4.40 -2.27
N LEU A 249 9.57 3.71 -2.36
CA LEU A 249 10.35 3.56 -3.59
C LEU A 249 10.53 4.88 -4.33
N GLN A 250 10.75 5.95 -3.56
CA GLN A 250 10.90 7.30 -4.10
C GLN A 250 12.27 7.46 -4.74
N LEU A 251 12.28 7.80 -6.04
CA LEU A 251 13.51 8.10 -6.75
C LEU A 251 13.91 9.57 -6.53
N ARG A 252 15.08 9.78 -5.94
CA ARG A 252 15.68 11.12 -5.77
C ARG A 252 16.98 11.19 -6.56
N LYS A 253 17.07 12.15 -7.48
CA LYS A 253 18.29 12.41 -8.28
C LYS A 253 19.07 13.56 -7.67
N TYR A 254 20.36 13.38 -7.51
CA TYR A 254 21.27 14.40 -6.99
C TYR A 254 22.14 15.03 -8.11
N ILE A 255 22.64 16.23 -7.87
CA ILE A 255 23.44 17.02 -8.84
C ILE A 255 24.71 16.27 -9.27
N ASN A 256 25.31 15.48 -8.38
CA ASN A 256 26.50 14.67 -8.67
C ASN A 256 26.21 13.43 -9.53
N GLY A 257 24.96 13.26 -10.01
CA GLY A 257 24.53 12.12 -10.83
C GLY A 257 24.21 10.85 -10.04
N SER A 258 24.33 10.87 -8.68
CA SER A 258 23.86 9.78 -7.85
C SER A 258 22.32 9.74 -7.79
N VAL A 259 21.80 8.56 -7.54
CA VAL A 259 20.36 8.31 -7.44
C VAL A 259 20.10 7.57 -6.14
N LEU A 260 19.19 8.09 -5.33
CA LEU A 260 18.69 7.42 -4.13
C LEU A 260 17.31 6.83 -4.42
N ILE A 261 17.13 5.55 -4.13
CA ILE A 261 15.82 4.88 -4.06
C ILE A 261 15.45 4.81 -2.59
N ASP A 262 14.54 5.67 -2.16
CA ASP A 262 14.13 5.81 -0.77
C ASP A 262 12.84 5.00 -0.51
N ASP A 263 12.97 3.89 0.25
CA ASP A 263 11.86 3.03 0.69
C ASP A 263 11.86 2.88 2.23
N SER A 264 12.14 3.97 2.93
CA SER A 264 12.44 3.95 4.36
C SER A 264 11.23 4.03 5.30
N TYR A 265 10.01 4.21 4.78
CA TYR A 265 8.84 4.45 5.66
C TYR A 265 8.44 3.24 6.50
N ASN A 266 8.25 2.08 5.89
CA ASN A 266 7.85 0.86 6.59
C ASN A 266 8.19 -0.36 5.72
N SER A 267 9.27 -1.04 6.08
CA SER A 267 9.75 -2.22 5.38
C SER A 267 8.79 -3.40 5.58
N ASN A 268 8.56 -4.15 4.52
CA ASN A 268 7.82 -5.40 4.56
C ASN A 268 8.52 -6.44 3.67
N PRO A 269 8.28 -7.73 3.86
CA PRO A 269 9.02 -8.79 3.17
C PRO A 269 9.01 -8.68 1.64
N GLU A 270 7.84 -8.46 1.06
CA GLU A 270 7.67 -8.34 -0.41
C GLU A 270 8.28 -7.04 -0.94
N GLY A 271 8.05 -5.93 -0.23
CA GLY A 271 8.56 -4.61 -0.62
C GLY A 271 10.07 -4.53 -0.64
N CYS A 272 10.75 -5.14 0.34
CA CYS A 272 12.22 -5.15 0.39
C CYS A 272 12.83 -5.92 -0.78
N ILE A 273 12.27 -7.07 -1.13
CA ILE A 273 12.71 -7.86 -2.29
C ILE A 273 12.47 -7.07 -3.58
N GLU A 274 11.32 -6.42 -3.70
CA GLU A 274 10.99 -5.62 -4.86
C GLU A 274 11.89 -4.38 -4.99
N ALA A 275 12.25 -3.73 -3.87
CA ALA A 275 13.21 -2.63 -3.85
C ALA A 275 14.60 -3.08 -4.35
N ALA A 276 15.05 -4.27 -3.94
CA ALA A 276 16.28 -4.86 -4.43
C ALA A 276 16.20 -5.15 -5.95
N ASN A 277 15.09 -5.70 -6.43
CA ASN A 277 14.86 -5.95 -7.86
C ASN A 277 14.85 -4.65 -8.68
N VAL A 278 14.24 -3.59 -8.16
CA VAL A 278 14.27 -2.26 -8.78
C VAL A 278 15.71 -1.74 -8.86
N LEU A 279 16.50 -1.88 -7.80
CA LEU A 279 17.92 -1.48 -7.81
C LEU A 279 18.71 -2.25 -8.89
N ALA A 280 18.44 -3.54 -9.07
CA ALA A 280 19.08 -4.36 -10.10
C ALA A 280 18.84 -3.82 -11.53
N SER A 281 17.73 -3.11 -11.78
CA SER A 281 17.43 -2.51 -13.08
C SER A 281 18.32 -1.31 -13.45
N PHE A 282 19.12 -0.78 -12.49
CA PHE A 282 20.05 0.33 -12.72
C PHE A 282 21.40 -0.19 -13.25
N ALA A 283 21.38 -0.80 -14.42
CA ALA A 283 22.60 -1.30 -15.06
C ALA A 283 23.62 -0.16 -15.37
N GLY A 284 24.92 -0.49 -15.27
CA GLY A 284 26.00 0.47 -15.54
C GLY A 284 26.27 1.50 -14.44
N LYS A 285 25.60 1.36 -13.27
CA LYS A 285 25.88 2.17 -12.07
C LYS A 285 26.31 1.24 -10.92
N ARG A 286 27.14 1.74 -10.02
CA ARG A 286 27.44 1.07 -8.76
C ARG A 286 26.20 1.07 -7.87
N ARG A 287 25.74 -0.09 -7.46
CA ARG A 287 24.49 -0.31 -6.73
C ARG A 287 24.80 -0.62 -5.27
N ILE A 288 24.32 0.23 -4.38
CA ILE A 288 24.58 0.13 -2.95
C ILE A 288 23.26 -0.04 -2.21
N ILE A 289 23.16 -1.04 -1.33
CA ILE A 289 22.02 -1.21 -0.43
C ILE A 289 22.47 -0.85 1.00
N VAL A 290 21.68 -0.02 1.68
CA VAL A 290 21.81 0.30 3.10
C VAL A 290 20.51 -0.08 3.80
N THR A 291 20.54 -1.02 4.75
CA THR A 291 19.31 -1.50 5.38
C THR A 291 19.53 -2.02 6.80
N PRO A 292 18.56 -1.79 7.71
CA PRO A 292 18.50 -2.46 9.01
C PRO A 292 17.78 -3.83 8.95
N GLY A 293 17.32 -4.26 7.76
CA GLY A 293 16.45 -5.42 7.58
C GLY A 293 14.96 -5.12 7.85
N VAL A 294 14.16 -6.17 7.84
CA VAL A 294 12.72 -6.13 8.13
C VAL A 294 12.49 -6.46 9.60
N ILE A 295 11.60 -5.72 10.26
CA ILE A 295 11.32 -5.81 11.70
C ILE A 295 9.86 -6.17 11.97
N GLU A 296 9.54 -6.49 13.23
CA GLU A 296 8.18 -6.79 13.71
C GLU A 296 7.55 -8.07 13.12
N LEU A 297 8.37 -9.05 12.76
CA LEU A 297 7.93 -10.32 12.15
C LEU A 297 7.87 -11.48 13.15
N GLY A 298 8.24 -11.26 14.42
CA GLY A 298 8.27 -12.31 15.45
C GLY A 298 9.18 -13.47 15.06
N GLU A 299 8.71 -14.70 15.17
CA GLU A 299 9.51 -15.91 14.88
C GLU A 299 9.99 -16.00 13.42
N ARG A 300 9.33 -15.33 12.50
CA ARG A 300 9.69 -15.32 11.07
C ARG A 300 10.75 -14.29 10.69
N GLU A 301 11.19 -13.47 11.63
CA GLU A 301 12.17 -12.40 11.35
C GLU A 301 13.47 -12.94 10.78
N TYR A 302 13.91 -14.11 11.25
CA TYR A 302 15.12 -14.76 10.73
C TYR A 302 14.96 -15.16 9.26
N ASP A 303 13.92 -15.92 8.93
CA ASP A 303 13.72 -16.47 7.58
C ASP A 303 13.49 -15.37 6.54
N VAL A 304 12.68 -14.38 6.89
CA VAL A 304 12.41 -13.24 6.00
C VAL A 304 13.69 -12.46 5.71
N ASN A 305 14.47 -12.13 6.74
CA ASN A 305 15.73 -11.41 6.56
C ASN A 305 16.78 -12.26 5.83
N TYR A 306 16.77 -13.58 6.01
CA TYR A 306 17.63 -14.49 5.24
C TYR A 306 17.31 -14.40 3.73
N HIS A 307 16.04 -14.52 3.32
CA HIS A 307 15.62 -14.39 1.92
C HIS A 307 15.85 -12.98 1.35
N PHE A 308 15.72 -11.95 2.18
CA PHE A 308 16.11 -10.60 1.78
C PHE A 308 17.62 -10.50 1.52
N GLY A 309 18.46 -11.15 2.33
CA GLY A 309 19.90 -11.27 2.10
C GLY A 309 20.24 -11.88 0.74
N GLU A 310 19.56 -12.97 0.36
CA GLU A 310 19.71 -13.59 -0.97
C GLU A 310 19.34 -12.64 -2.12
N ALA A 311 18.26 -11.86 -1.95
CA ALA A 311 17.85 -10.87 -2.95
C ALA A 311 18.88 -9.73 -3.07
N MET A 312 19.40 -9.24 -1.96
CA MET A 312 20.44 -8.20 -1.95
C MET A 312 21.72 -8.64 -2.65
N ALA A 313 22.19 -9.87 -2.37
CA ALA A 313 23.39 -10.42 -3.00
C ALA A 313 23.32 -10.47 -4.53
N ARG A 314 22.11 -10.66 -5.09
CA ARG A 314 21.87 -10.66 -6.55
C ARG A 314 21.73 -9.28 -7.14
N SER A 315 21.43 -8.27 -6.33
CA SER A 315 20.95 -6.95 -6.81
C SER A 315 21.97 -5.82 -6.60
N ALA A 316 22.88 -5.95 -5.66
CA ALA A 316 23.80 -4.90 -5.25
C ALA A 316 25.27 -5.25 -5.57
N ASP A 317 26.08 -4.20 -5.67
CA ASP A 317 27.54 -4.30 -5.76
C ASP A 317 28.20 -4.08 -4.39
N ASP A 318 27.55 -3.34 -3.48
CA ASP A 318 27.96 -3.17 -2.08
C ASP A 318 26.74 -3.25 -1.18
N ILE A 319 26.91 -3.83 0.03
CA ILE A 319 25.84 -3.99 1.01
C ILE A 319 26.29 -3.48 2.37
N ILE A 320 25.50 -2.60 2.97
CA ILE A 320 25.72 -2.06 4.32
C ILE A 320 24.53 -2.46 5.19
N LEU A 321 24.78 -3.36 6.16
CA LEU A 321 23.79 -3.83 7.12
C LEU A 321 23.91 -3.01 8.41
N VAL A 322 22.80 -2.46 8.89
CA VAL A 322 22.77 -1.62 10.09
C VAL A 322 22.18 -2.40 11.27
N GLY A 323 22.95 -2.54 12.36
CA GLY A 323 22.58 -3.24 13.58
C GLY A 323 22.99 -4.73 13.56
N GLU A 324 24.05 -5.06 14.30
CA GLU A 324 24.71 -6.37 14.29
C GLU A 324 23.77 -7.56 14.48
N LYS A 325 22.86 -7.50 15.46
CA LYS A 325 21.98 -8.64 15.76
C LYS A 325 21.03 -8.96 14.62
N ARG A 326 20.48 -7.93 13.93
CA ARG A 326 19.56 -8.11 12.80
C ARG A 326 20.30 -8.47 11.52
N ALA A 327 21.56 -8.08 11.41
CA ALA A 327 22.40 -8.42 10.27
C ALA A 327 22.68 -9.92 10.15
N ILE A 328 22.61 -10.70 11.23
CA ILE A 328 23.00 -12.12 11.25
C ILE A 328 22.34 -12.95 10.13
N PRO A 329 21.00 -13.01 9.97
CA PRO A 329 20.39 -13.81 8.92
C PRO A 329 20.73 -13.30 7.52
N MET A 330 20.72 -11.97 7.30
CA MET A 330 21.09 -11.37 6.02
C MET A 330 22.55 -11.65 5.66
N LYS A 331 23.49 -11.44 6.59
CA LYS A 331 24.91 -11.74 6.42
C LYS A 331 25.12 -13.20 6.03
N SER A 332 24.50 -14.14 6.76
CA SER A 332 24.60 -15.58 6.48
C SER A 332 24.11 -15.91 5.06
N ALA A 333 23.02 -15.30 4.60
CA ALA A 333 22.49 -15.51 3.25
C ALA A 333 23.41 -14.94 2.16
N ILE A 334 23.93 -13.71 2.39
CA ILE A 334 24.84 -13.02 1.46
C ILE A 334 26.13 -13.82 1.29
N GLU A 335 26.77 -14.28 2.39
CA GLU A 335 28.00 -15.09 2.36
C GLU A 335 27.77 -16.41 1.61
N LYS A 336 26.66 -17.11 1.87
CA LYS A 336 26.30 -18.37 1.18
C LYS A 336 25.98 -18.18 -0.31
N SER A 337 25.56 -16.97 -0.70
CA SER A 337 25.28 -16.63 -2.11
C SER A 337 26.55 -16.38 -2.95
N GLY A 338 27.73 -16.45 -2.35
CA GLY A 338 29.02 -16.20 -3.02
C GLY A 338 29.28 -14.73 -3.30
N PHE A 339 28.63 -13.82 -2.56
CA PHE A 339 28.88 -12.38 -2.65
C PHE A 339 30.29 -12.03 -2.13
N ASP A 340 30.95 -11.04 -2.73
CA ASP A 340 32.24 -10.56 -2.29
C ASP A 340 32.18 -9.94 -0.89
N CYS A 341 32.71 -10.68 0.11
CA CYS A 341 32.66 -10.26 1.51
C CYS A 341 33.47 -8.95 1.80
N GLU A 342 34.39 -8.53 0.93
CA GLU A 342 35.08 -7.25 1.06
C GLU A 342 34.15 -6.06 0.78
N ARG A 343 32.98 -6.33 0.17
CA ARG A 343 31.93 -5.35 -0.14
C ARG A 343 30.69 -5.47 0.76
N LEU A 344 30.80 -6.28 1.82
CA LEU A 344 29.76 -6.45 2.84
C LEU A 344 30.19 -5.76 4.12
N TYR A 345 29.48 -4.73 4.52
CA TYR A 345 29.74 -3.95 5.72
C TYR A 345 28.65 -4.16 6.75
N VAL A 346 29.02 -4.35 8.01
CA VAL A 346 28.09 -4.40 9.15
C VAL A 346 28.45 -3.29 10.11
N VAL A 347 27.52 -2.38 10.36
CA VAL A 347 27.71 -1.21 11.23
C VAL A 347 26.65 -1.20 12.32
N ASN A 348 26.95 -0.63 13.49
CA ASN A 348 26.00 -0.57 14.60
C ASN A 348 24.97 0.54 14.43
N THR A 349 25.38 1.65 13.85
CA THR A 349 24.56 2.85 13.70
C THR A 349 24.72 3.48 12.32
N PHE A 350 23.77 4.31 11.93
CA PHE A 350 23.86 5.12 10.70
C PHE A 350 24.95 6.22 10.73
N LYS A 351 25.67 6.40 11.85
CA LYS A 351 26.76 7.38 11.97
C LYS A 351 28.13 6.80 11.61
N GLU A 352 28.25 5.49 11.64
CA GLU A 352 29.42 4.75 11.21
C GLU A 352 29.40 4.57 9.67
#